data_bada68830827e42bd2c29bec410623fa
#
_entry.id   bada68830827e42bd2c29bec410623fa
#
_cell.length_a   1.000
_cell.length_b   1.000
_cell.length_c   1.000
_cell.angle_alpha   90.00
_cell.angle_beta   90.00
_cell.angle_gamma   90.00
#
_symmetry.space_group_name_H-M   'P 1'
#
loop_
_entity.id
_entity.type
_entity.pdbx_description
1 polymer ?
#
loop_
_entity_poly.entity_id
_entity_poly.type
_entity_poly.pdbx_seq_one_letter_code
_entity_poly.pdbx_strand_id
1 'polypeptide(L)'
;MVRSREENSIGLALSGGGCRSVAHLGMMQALIEQGFSLSRIAGSSAGAIIGALHCQGIMPKEILKILNNLNYFSFFRPALNWQALLNLQKVINFLSIYLPIDDFSSLHTPLVVVATDLKKEKIKYFKKGKLWRTLIASCSIPVVFSPVKIKGTAYADGALLNNLPIEPLKKKCNYVIGLNCNPIGIIRTRVNWKKQLERSWLLAISSRDRLKIKKIDLFWEPPELSSYHVFDFKRLDTIFDIGYDYALQQLSKGKPECLINKYVRN
;
A
#
# COMPACT_ATOMS: atom_id res chain seq x y z
N MET A 1 -28.50 -0.45 -11.67
CA MET A 1 -28.54 -1.28 -10.46
C MET A 1 -27.41 -0.84 -9.52
N VAL A 2 -27.75 -0.14 -8.46
CA VAL A 2 -26.82 0.16 -7.36
C VAL A 2 -26.66 -1.15 -6.58
N ARG A 3 -25.52 -1.83 -6.73
CA ARG A 3 -25.24 -3.01 -5.90
C ARG A 3 -25.19 -2.55 -4.45
N SER A 4 -26.03 -3.15 -3.59
CA SER A 4 -26.01 -2.93 -2.14
C SER A 4 -24.60 -3.11 -1.60
N ARG A 5 -24.20 -2.25 -0.67
CA ARG A 5 -22.98 -2.46 0.12
C ARG A 5 -23.20 -3.72 0.94
N GLU A 6 -22.17 -4.58 1.03
CA GLU A 6 -22.23 -5.73 1.93
C GLU A 6 -22.35 -5.20 3.36
N GLU A 7 -23.39 -5.62 4.08
CA GLU A 7 -23.58 -5.22 5.48
C GLU A 7 -22.33 -5.57 6.28
N ASN A 8 -21.84 -4.59 7.06
CA ASN A 8 -20.65 -4.71 7.93
C ASN A 8 -19.29 -4.90 7.21
N SER A 9 -19.16 -4.53 5.94
CA SER A 9 -17.90 -4.66 5.23
C SER A 9 -16.90 -3.52 5.54
N ILE A 10 -15.66 -3.88 5.92
CA ILE A 10 -14.55 -2.95 6.11
C ILE A 10 -13.62 -3.00 4.91
N GLY A 11 -13.43 -1.86 4.27
CA GLY A 11 -12.46 -1.66 3.22
C GLY A 11 -11.19 -1.00 3.75
N LEU A 12 -10.02 -1.52 3.37
CA LEU A 12 -8.73 -1.01 3.79
C LEU A 12 -7.98 -0.38 2.60
N ALA A 13 -7.69 0.92 2.67
CA ALA A 13 -6.86 1.61 1.69
C ALA A 13 -5.43 1.70 2.20
N LEU A 14 -4.47 1.16 1.43
CA LEU A 14 -3.05 1.12 1.76
C LEU A 14 -2.28 2.07 0.84
N SER A 15 -1.65 3.09 1.42
CA SER A 15 -0.80 3.98 0.64
C SER A 15 0.49 3.30 0.17
N GLY A 16 1.06 3.78 -0.93
CA GLY A 16 2.45 3.52 -1.26
C GLY A 16 3.39 4.25 -0.30
N GLY A 17 4.66 3.89 -0.29
CA GLY A 17 5.67 4.53 0.57
C GLY A 17 6.92 3.69 0.77
N GLY A 18 7.20 2.73 -0.12
CA GLY A 18 8.37 1.85 -0.01
C GLY A 18 8.40 1.09 1.31
N CYS A 19 9.53 1.11 2.01
CA CYS A 19 9.69 0.42 3.30
C CYS A 19 8.76 0.93 4.39
N ARG A 20 8.37 2.22 4.37
CA ARG A 20 7.41 2.76 5.34
C ARG A 20 6.07 2.03 5.30
N SER A 21 5.71 1.44 4.16
CA SER A 21 4.47 0.66 4.00
C SER A 21 4.42 -0.58 4.89
N VAL A 22 5.56 -1.03 5.45
CA VAL A 22 5.59 -2.11 6.45
C VAL A 22 4.81 -1.74 7.71
N ALA A 23 4.65 -0.45 8.03
CA ALA A 23 3.77 -0.01 9.10
C ALA A 23 2.30 -0.41 8.86
N HIS A 24 1.89 -0.58 7.61
CA HIS A 24 0.55 -1.13 7.31
C HIS A 24 0.36 -2.52 7.89
N LEU A 25 1.41 -3.37 7.86
CA LEU A 25 1.35 -4.71 8.46
C LEU A 25 1.12 -4.64 9.97
N GLY A 26 1.82 -3.73 10.67
CA GLY A 26 1.60 -3.50 12.10
C GLY A 26 0.17 -3.04 12.38
N MET A 27 -0.32 -2.04 11.65
CA MET A 27 -1.69 -1.54 11.80
C MET A 27 -2.74 -2.61 11.48
N MET A 28 -2.53 -3.41 10.43
CA MET A 28 -3.42 -4.52 10.06
C MET A 28 -3.41 -5.61 11.13
N GLN A 29 -2.24 -5.95 11.70
CA GLN A 29 -2.11 -6.92 12.77
C GLN A 29 -2.94 -6.52 14.00
N ALA A 30 -2.82 -5.25 14.41
CA ALA A 30 -3.59 -4.72 15.54
C ALA A 30 -5.11 -4.77 15.26
N LEU A 31 -5.55 -4.41 14.04
CA LEU A 31 -6.96 -4.52 13.65
C LEU A 31 -7.47 -5.96 13.75
N ILE A 32 -6.73 -6.92 13.21
CA ILE A 32 -7.12 -8.34 13.21
C ILE A 32 -7.16 -8.89 14.64
N GLU A 33 -6.18 -8.58 15.48
CA GLU A 33 -6.16 -8.99 16.90
C GLU A 33 -7.32 -8.40 17.70
N GLN A 34 -7.86 -7.25 17.28
CA GLN A 34 -9.06 -6.65 17.86
C GLN A 34 -10.37 -7.15 17.22
N GLY A 35 -10.30 -8.21 16.39
CA GLY A 35 -11.46 -8.87 15.82
C GLY A 35 -12.03 -8.22 14.54
N PHE A 36 -11.33 -7.27 13.91
CA PHE A 36 -11.80 -6.67 12.67
C PHE A 36 -11.57 -7.60 11.47
N SER A 37 -12.62 -7.85 10.70
CA SER A 37 -12.54 -8.58 9.42
C SER A 37 -12.39 -7.60 8.26
N LEU A 38 -11.32 -7.77 7.47
CA LEU A 38 -11.01 -6.92 6.33
C LEU A 38 -11.63 -7.52 5.06
N SER A 39 -12.74 -6.93 4.60
CA SER A 39 -13.54 -7.48 3.51
C SER A 39 -12.99 -7.15 2.12
N ARG A 40 -12.21 -6.08 1.98
CA ARG A 40 -11.66 -5.61 0.70
C ARG A 40 -10.47 -4.71 0.90
N ILE A 41 -9.46 -4.86 0.04
CA ILE A 41 -8.23 -4.04 0.09
C ILE A 41 -8.05 -3.27 -1.23
N ALA A 42 -7.59 -2.03 -1.12
CA ALA A 42 -7.09 -1.25 -2.25
C ALA A 42 -5.71 -0.71 -1.90
N GLY A 43 -4.74 -0.89 -2.79
CA GLY A 43 -3.36 -0.49 -2.54
C GLY A 43 -2.70 0.20 -3.73
N SER A 44 -1.71 1.03 -3.42
CA SER A 44 -0.80 1.67 -4.36
C SER A 44 0.65 1.29 -4.05
N SER A 45 1.48 1.06 -5.07
CA SER A 45 2.91 0.78 -4.90
C SER A 45 3.17 -0.35 -3.88
N ALA A 46 4.06 -0.16 -2.91
CA ALA A 46 4.35 -1.15 -1.87
C ALA A 46 3.09 -1.57 -1.08
N GLY A 47 2.12 -0.65 -0.86
CA GLY A 47 0.84 -0.98 -0.25
C GLY A 47 0.01 -1.97 -1.08
N ALA A 48 0.16 -1.97 -2.42
CA ALA A 48 -0.48 -2.97 -3.28
C ALA A 48 0.15 -4.36 -3.13
N ILE A 49 1.48 -4.45 -2.96
CA ILE A 49 2.18 -5.73 -2.71
C ILE A 49 1.75 -6.30 -1.37
N ILE A 50 1.79 -5.49 -0.30
CA ILE A 50 1.34 -5.89 1.04
C ILE A 50 -0.12 -6.35 1.00
N GLY A 51 -0.98 -5.57 0.35
CA GLY A 51 -2.38 -5.93 0.15
C GLY A 51 -2.57 -7.25 -0.59
N ALA A 52 -1.79 -7.51 -1.64
CA ALA A 52 -1.86 -8.74 -2.41
C ALA A 52 -1.47 -9.98 -1.57
N LEU A 53 -0.36 -9.89 -0.83
CA LEU A 53 0.10 -10.96 0.05
C LEU A 53 -0.94 -11.26 1.14
N HIS A 54 -1.52 -10.23 1.76
CA HIS A 54 -2.57 -10.42 2.75
C HIS A 54 -3.86 -10.97 2.14
N CYS A 55 -4.27 -10.47 0.97
CA CYS A 55 -5.45 -11.00 0.25
C CYS A 55 -5.30 -12.47 -0.18
N GLN A 56 -4.07 -12.98 -0.30
CA GLN A 56 -3.76 -14.40 -0.48
C GLN A 56 -3.95 -15.23 0.78
N GLY A 57 -4.15 -14.60 1.95
CA GLY A 57 -4.33 -15.26 3.24
C GLY A 57 -3.09 -15.25 4.13
N ILE A 58 -2.01 -14.58 3.72
CA ILE A 58 -0.78 -14.50 4.54
C ILE A 58 -1.00 -13.46 5.65
N MET A 59 -0.72 -13.86 6.89
CA MET A 59 -0.87 -12.98 8.05
C MET A 59 0.18 -11.86 8.08
N PRO A 60 -0.13 -10.67 8.62
CA PRO A 60 0.79 -9.52 8.58
C PRO A 60 2.18 -9.81 9.18
N LYS A 61 2.27 -10.53 10.30
CA LYS A 61 3.55 -10.94 10.90
C LYS A 61 4.34 -11.91 10.02
N GLU A 62 3.67 -12.75 9.25
CA GLU A 62 4.31 -13.66 8.29
C GLU A 62 4.85 -12.88 7.09
N ILE A 63 4.07 -11.90 6.58
CA ILE A 63 4.53 -11.00 5.53
C ILE A 63 5.78 -10.24 5.98
N LEU A 64 5.83 -9.74 7.22
CA LEU A 64 7.01 -9.09 7.78
C LEU A 64 8.23 -10.03 7.74
N LYS A 65 8.09 -11.30 8.18
CA LYS A 65 9.17 -12.29 8.10
C LYS A 65 9.64 -12.53 6.67
N ILE A 66 8.72 -12.62 5.72
CA ILE A 66 9.04 -12.76 4.29
C ILE A 66 9.88 -11.55 3.83
N LEU A 67 9.43 -10.33 4.17
CA LEU A 67 10.12 -9.11 3.78
C LEU A 67 11.51 -8.99 4.42
N ASN A 68 11.68 -9.34 5.68
CA ASN A 68 12.98 -9.33 6.36
C ASN A 68 14.01 -10.27 5.72
N ASN A 69 13.57 -11.38 5.14
CA ASN A 69 14.45 -12.36 4.49
C ASN A 69 14.80 -12.01 3.04
N LEU A 70 14.30 -10.89 2.49
CA LEU A 70 14.57 -10.50 1.11
C LEU A 70 15.92 -9.82 0.96
N ASN A 71 16.68 -10.25 -0.05
CA ASN A 71 17.82 -9.50 -0.54
C ASN A 71 17.32 -8.40 -1.51
N TYR A 72 16.94 -7.25 -0.97
CA TYR A 72 16.39 -6.13 -1.75
C TYR A 72 17.32 -5.66 -2.87
N PHE A 73 18.63 -5.65 -2.64
CA PHE A 73 19.60 -5.23 -3.67
C PHE A 73 19.56 -6.14 -4.91
N SER A 74 19.14 -7.38 -4.75
CA SER A 74 19.03 -8.31 -5.87
C SER A 74 17.95 -7.95 -6.88
N PHE A 75 16.94 -7.17 -6.47
CA PHE A 75 15.86 -6.71 -7.35
C PHE A 75 16.29 -5.55 -8.26
N PHE A 76 17.42 -4.92 -7.98
CA PHE A 76 17.94 -3.82 -8.78
C PHE A 76 19.04 -4.33 -9.71
N ARG A 77 18.96 -3.97 -10.99
CA ARG A 77 20.07 -4.14 -11.94
C ARG A 77 20.80 -2.81 -12.09
N PRO A 78 22.13 -2.78 -12.01
CA PRO A 78 22.86 -1.58 -12.42
C PRO A 78 22.55 -1.34 -13.90
N ALA A 79 22.04 -0.16 -14.24
CA ALA A 79 21.82 0.25 -15.62
C ALA A 79 22.98 1.11 -16.08
N LEU A 80 23.49 0.84 -17.29
CA LEU A 80 24.52 1.65 -17.92
C LEU A 80 24.09 3.10 -18.17
N ASN A 81 22.80 3.40 -18.16
CA ASN A 81 22.22 4.71 -18.49
C ASN A 81 21.32 5.24 -17.36
N TRP A 82 21.88 5.54 -16.18
CA TRP A 82 21.22 6.29 -15.08
C TRP A 82 19.84 5.79 -14.58
N GLN A 83 19.21 4.81 -15.23
CA GLN A 83 17.95 4.22 -14.84
C GLN A 83 18.20 2.87 -14.16
N ALA A 84 17.92 2.77 -12.87
CA ALA A 84 17.89 1.47 -12.21
C ALA A 84 16.75 0.63 -12.83
N LEU A 85 17.13 -0.43 -13.54
CA LEU A 85 16.15 -1.36 -14.08
C LEU A 85 15.75 -2.34 -12.97
N LEU A 86 14.47 -2.39 -12.66
CA LEU A 86 13.92 -3.47 -11.84
C LEU A 86 14.19 -4.80 -12.54
N ASN A 87 14.77 -5.74 -11.82
CA ASN A 87 14.92 -7.10 -12.35
C ASN A 87 13.56 -7.78 -12.36
N LEU A 88 12.78 -7.58 -13.42
CA LEU A 88 11.43 -8.11 -13.56
C LEU A 88 11.35 -9.60 -13.27
N GLN A 89 12.34 -10.39 -13.70
CA GLN A 89 12.32 -11.83 -13.48
C GLN A 89 12.43 -12.18 -11.98
N LYS A 90 13.29 -11.49 -11.23
CA LYS A 90 13.40 -11.72 -9.77
C LYS A 90 12.14 -11.30 -9.03
N VAL A 91 11.51 -10.20 -9.45
CA VAL A 91 10.22 -9.78 -8.85
C VAL A 91 9.13 -10.79 -9.18
N ILE A 92 9.04 -11.27 -10.42
CA ILE A 92 8.09 -12.33 -10.81
C ILE A 92 8.33 -13.60 -10.01
N ASN A 93 9.59 -14.04 -9.87
CA ASN A 93 9.93 -15.23 -9.08
C ASN A 93 9.50 -15.07 -7.60
N PHE A 94 9.75 -13.91 -7.01
CA PHE A 94 9.27 -13.62 -5.66
C PHE A 94 7.74 -13.69 -5.58
N LEU A 95 7.04 -13.01 -6.48
CA LEU A 95 5.58 -13.01 -6.49
C LEU A 95 5.02 -14.42 -6.72
N SER A 96 5.62 -15.24 -7.60
CA SER A 96 5.13 -16.60 -7.88
C SER A 96 5.25 -17.56 -6.70
N ILE A 97 6.19 -17.33 -5.78
CA ILE A 97 6.33 -18.14 -4.55
C ILE A 97 5.13 -17.90 -3.61
N TYR A 98 4.75 -16.64 -3.41
CA TYR A 98 3.73 -16.25 -2.43
C TYR A 98 2.35 -16.00 -3.03
N LEU A 99 2.26 -15.78 -4.32
CA LEU A 99 1.05 -15.59 -5.12
C LEU A 99 1.10 -16.59 -6.29
N PRO A 100 0.87 -17.89 -6.07
CA PRO A 100 1.19 -18.94 -7.04
C PRO A 100 0.39 -18.84 -8.35
N ILE A 101 -0.79 -18.24 -8.30
CA ILE A 101 -1.65 -18.03 -9.48
C ILE A 101 -1.63 -16.56 -9.87
N ASP A 102 -1.17 -16.26 -11.10
CA ASP A 102 -1.09 -14.90 -11.64
C ASP A 102 -2.46 -14.37 -12.10
N ASP A 103 -3.43 -14.32 -11.19
CA ASP A 103 -4.74 -13.75 -11.44
C ASP A 103 -5.37 -13.19 -10.16
N PHE A 104 -6.09 -12.05 -10.28
CA PHE A 104 -6.81 -11.44 -9.17
C PHE A 104 -7.89 -12.36 -8.58
N SER A 105 -8.48 -13.24 -9.38
CA SER A 105 -9.56 -14.14 -8.95
C SER A 105 -9.08 -15.23 -7.99
N SER A 106 -7.78 -15.49 -7.89
CA SER A 106 -7.21 -16.46 -6.98
C SER A 106 -7.06 -15.95 -5.54
N LEU A 107 -7.23 -14.64 -5.32
CA LEU A 107 -7.11 -14.04 -4.00
C LEU A 107 -8.35 -14.33 -3.16
N HIS A 108 -8.16 -14.69 -1.90
CA HIS A 108 -9.24 -14.97 -0.95
C HIS A 108 -10.05 -13.71 -0.60
N THR A 109 -9.36 -12.57 -0.53
CA THR A 109 -9.98 -11.25 -0.31
C THR A 109 -9.87 -10.39 -1.57
N PRO A 110 -10.94 -9.71 -2.00
CA PRO A 110 -10.89 -8.86 -3.18
C PRO A 110 -9.89 -7.72 -3.06
N LEU A 111 -8.99 -7.61 -4.04
CA LEU A 111 -7.96 -6.58 -4.13
C LEU A 111 -8.23 -5.60 -5.28
N VAL A 112 -7.92 -4.33 -5.06
CA VAL A 112 -7.80 -3.32 -6.12
C VAL A 112 -6.38 -2.75 -6.11
N VAL A 113 -5.68 -2.84 -7.23
CA VAL A 113 -4.34 -2.29 -7.42
C VAL A 113 -4.42 -1.04 -8.28
N VAL A 114 -3.74 0.03 -7.85
CA VAL A 114 -3.71 1.30 -8.57
C VAL A 114 -2.42 1.44 -9.36
N ALA A 115 -2.54 1.90 -10.60
CA ALA A 115 -1.42 2.36 -11.41
C ALA A 115 -1.80 3.61 -12.21
N THR A 116 -0.82 4.34 -12.68
CA THR A 116 -0.98 5.53 -13.52
C THR A 116 -0.85 5.15 -14.99
N ASP A 117 -1.91 5.35 -15.77
CA ASP A 117 -1.90 5.22 -17.23
C ASP A 117 -1.20 6.45 -17.82
N LEU A 118 0.03 6.28 -18.32
CA LEU A 118 0.84 7.37 -18.84
C LEU A 118 0.35 7.88 -20.21
N LYS A 119 -0.40 7.05 -20.94
CA LYS A 119 -0.95 7.45 -22.25
C LYS A 119 -2.20 8.32 -22.09
N LYS A 120 -3.05 7.99 -21.11
CA LYS A 120 -4.34 8.68 -20.89
C LYS A 120 -4.27 9.68 -19.75
N GLU A 121 -3.14 9.78 -19.06
CA GLU A 121 -2.92 10.66 -17.89
C GLU A 121 -3.99 10.46 -16.80
N LYS A 122 -4.37 9.20 -16.56
CA LYS A 122 -5.48 8.82 -15.69
C LYS A 122 -5.11 7.73 -14.70
N ILE A 123 -5.82 7.73 -13.57
CA ILE A 123 -5.77 6.63 -12.61
C ILE A 123 -6.38 5.37 -13.24
N LYS A 124 -5.68 4.25 -13.13
CA LYS A 124 -6.19 2.94 -13.49
C LYS A 124 -6.35 2.07 -12.25
N TYR A 125 -7.58 1.58 -12.03
CA TYR A 125 -7.89 0.59 -11.00
C TYR A 125 -7.94 -0.80 -11.64
N PHE A 126 -7.02 -1.68 -11.25
CA PHE A 126 -6.99 -3.08 -11.66
C PHE A 126 -7.64 -3.93 -10.56
N LYS A 127 -8.55 -4.83 -10.95
CA LYS A 127 -9.29 -5.71 -10.03
C LYS A 127 -9.57 -7.08 -10.65
N LYS A 128 -8.99 -7.38 -11.81
CA LYS A 128 -9.14 -8.64 -12.55
C LYS A 128 -8.03 -8.81 -13.57
N GLY A 129 -7.77 -10.06 -13.95
CA GLY A 129 -6.73 -10.45 -14.92
C GLY A 129 -5.37 -10.61 -14.23
N LYS A 130 -4.30 -10.48 -15.01
CA LYS A 130 -2.92 -10.76 -14.54
C LYS A 130 -2.50 -9.89 -13.37
N LEU A 131 -2.14 -10.54 -12.24
CA LEU A 131 -1.84 -9.88 -10.97
C LEU A 131 -0.39 -9.37 -10.92
N TRP A 132 0.58 -10.22 -11.22
CA TRP A 132 1.99 -9.89 -10.99
C TRP A 132 2.44 -8.66 -11.77
N ARG A 133 2.12 -8.64 -13.07
CA ARG A 133 2.48 -7.50 -13.93
C ARG A 133 1.81 -6.19 -13.49
N THR A 134 0.62 -6.31 -12.92
CA THR A 134 -0.13 -5.17 -12.36
C THR A 134 0.53 -4.64 -11.08
N LEU A 135 0.99 -5.52 -10.19
CA LEU A 135 1.72 -5.15 -8.98
C LEU A 135 3.04 -4.44 -9.35
N ILE A 136 3.79 -4.99 -10.31
CA ILE A 136 5.03 -4.37 -10.78
C ILE A 136 4.77 -2.98 -11.38
N ALA A 137 3.72 -2.84 -12.19
CA ALA A 137 3.33 -1.55 -12.75
C ALA A 137 2.98 -0.52 -11.67
N SER A 138 2.26 -0.97 -10.62
CA SER A 138 1.93 -0.13 -9.46
C SER A 138 3.14 0.36 -8.69
N CYS A 139 4.27 -0.37 -8.75
CA CYS A 139 5.53 -0.04 -8.06
C CYS A 139 6.57 0.62 -8.98
N SER A 140 6.24 0.92 -10.23
CA SER A 140 7.18 1.50 -11.19
C SER A 140 7.32 3.01 -11.00
N ILE A 141 8.07 3.40 -9.95
CA ILE A 141 8.34 4.81 -9.61
C ILE A 141 9.12 5.46 -10.76
N PRO A 142 8.60 6.55 -11.37
CA PRO A 142 9.31 7.29 -12.40
C PRO A 142 10.70 7.73 -11.94
N VAL A 143 11.63 7.84 -12.90
CA VAL A 143 13.06 8.12 -12.68
C VAL A 143 13.83 6.96 -12.06
N VAL A 144 13.19 6.18 -11.16
CA VAL A 144 13.82 5.00 -10.54
C VAL A 144 13.63 3.75 -11.40
N PHE A 145 12.43 3.55 -11.95
CA PHE A 145 12.08 2.36 -12.74
C PHE A 145 11.42 2.71 -14.06
N SER A 146 11.65 1.87 -15.05
CA SER A 146 10.97 1.98 -16.35
C SER A 146 9.48 1.63 -16.22
N PRO A 147 8.60 2.33 -16.96
CA PRO A 147 7.18 2.01 -17.01
C PRO A 147 6.92 0.58 -17.51
N VAL A 148 5.90 -0.07 -16.97
CA VAL A 148 5.51 -1.43 -17.36
C VAL A 148 4.40 -1.39 -18.40
N LYS A 149 4.59 -2.08 -19.53
CA LYS A 149 3.56 -2.20 -20.56
C LYS A 149 2.58 -3.33 -20.22
N ILE A 150 1.27 -3.02 -20.18
CA ILE A 150 0.17 -3.98 -20.05
C ILE A 150 -0.77 -3.75 -21.23
N LYS A 151 -0.94 -4.77 -22.08
CA LYS A 151 -1.78 -4.69 -23.32
C LYS A 151 -1.48 -3.44 -24.16
N GLY A 152 -0.19 -3.15 -24.38
CA GLY A 152 0.27 -2.02 -25.20
C GLY A 152 0.25 -0.64 -24.51
N THR A 153 -0.33 -0.49 -23.33
CA THR A 153 -0.34 0.75 -22.55
C THR A 153 0.76 0.75 -21.52
N ALA A 154 1.51 1.85 -21.41
CA ALA A 154 2.57 2.05 -20.41
C ALA A 154 1.96 2.56 -19.10
N TYR A 155 2.29 1.89 -18.00
CA TYR A 155 1.86 2.26 -16.64
C TYR A 155 3.06 2.56 -15.76
N ALA A 156 2.88 3.53 -14.88
CA ALA A 156 3.81 3.90 -13.83
C ALA A 156 3.14 3.77 -12.46
N ASP A 157 3.92 4.06 -11.40
CA ASP A 157 3.48 3.95 -10.01
C ASP A 157 2.13 4.65 -9.76
N GLY A 158 1.28 3.95 -9.02
CA GLY A 158 -0.06 4.44 -8.68
C GLY A 158 -0.02 5.70 -7.81
N ALA A 159 1.01 5.88 -7.01
CA ALA A 159 1.16 7.02 -6.13
C ALA A 159 1.22 8.37 -6.88
N LEU A 160 1.65 8.38 -8.16
CA LEU A 160 1.65 9.59 -9.00
C LEU A 160 0.30 10.31 -9.00
N LEU A 161 -0.80 9.56 -9.11
CA LEU A 161 -2.14 10.14 -9.23
C LEU A 161 -3.07 9.77 -8.08
N ASN A 162 -2.83 8.62 -7.41
CA ASN A 162 -3.67 8.16 -6.30
C ASN A 162 -2.89 7.26 -5.35
N ASN A 163 -2.21 7.87 -4.40
CA ASN A 163 -1.40 7.14 -3.43
C ASN A 163 -2.24 6.42 -2.36
N LEU A 164 -3.38 6.99 -1.95
CA LEU A 164 -4.31 6.39 -0.98
C LEU A 164 -5.66 6.11 -1.65
N PRO A 165 -5.88 4.90 -2.20
CA PRO A 165 -7.00 4.60 -3.10
C PRO A 165 -8.28 4.24 -2.35
N ILE A 166 -9.01 5.22 -1.81
CA ILE A 166 -10.28 5.02 -1.10
C ILE A 166 -11.49 4.84 -2.03
N GLU A 167 -11.44 5.38 -3.24
CA GLU A 167 -12.58 5.50 -4.14
C GLU A 167 -13.20 4.14 -4.54
N PRO A 168 -12.41 3.09 -4.83
CA PRO A 168 -12.97 1.78 -5.15
C PRO A 168 -13.61 1.10 -3.94
N LEU A 169 -13.20 1.45 -2.72
CA LEU A 169 -13.73 0.89 -1.47
C LEU A 169 -15.06 1.54 -1.08
N LYS A 170 -15.16 2.87 -1.17
CA LYS A 170 -16.38 3.60 -0.80
C LYS A 170 -17.66 3.17 -1.54
N LYS A 171 -17.47 2.60 -2.72
CA LYS A 171 -18.59 2.06 -3.52
C LYS A 171 -19.03 0.67 -3.08
N LYS A 172 -18.26 0.00 -2.21
CA LYS A 172 -18.43 -1.42 -1.89
C LYS A 172 -18.48 -1.73 -0.42
N CYS A 173 -17.83 -0.92 0.40
CA CYS A 173 -17.71 -1.13 1.84
C CYS A 173 -18.51 -0.08 2.60
N ASN A 174 -19.02 -0.46 3.76
CA ASN A 174 -19.73 0.44 4.66
C ASN A 174 -18.75 1.36 5.39
N TYR A 175 -17.58 0.82 5.76
CA TYR A 175 -16.51 1.57 6.40
C TYR A 175 -15.24 1.49 5.58
N VAL A 176 -14.52 2.59 5.51
CA VAL A 176 -13.23 2.68 4.85
C VAL A 176 -12.19 3.19 5.83
N ILE A 177 -11.17 2.37 6.07
CA ILE A 177 -10.00 2.73 6.86
C ILE A 177 -8.89 3.09 5.87
N GLY A 178 -8.35 4.30 6.00
CA GLY A 178 -7.19 4.75 5.23
C GLY A 178 -5.92 4.65 6.06
N LEU A 179 -4.98 3.80 5.65
CA LEU A 179 -3.66 3.69 6.26
C LEU A 179 -2.64 4.42 5.39
N ASN A 180 -2.12 5.53 5.90
CA ASN A 180 -1.07 6.30 5.24
C ASN A 180 0.26 6.18 5.99
N CYS A 181 1.32 5.87 5.26
CA CYS A 181 2.67 5.74 5.80
C CYS A 181 3.59 6.92 5.43
N ASN A 182 3.04 8.01 4.92
CA ASN A 182 3.81 9.16 4.44
C ASN A 182 3.52 10.46 5.21
N PRO A 183 3.67 10.49 6.53
CA PRO A 183 3.54 11.73 7.28
C PRO A 183 4.61 12.72 6.82
N ILE A 184 4.23 14.00 6.74
CA ILE A 184 5.15 15.07 6.37
C ILE A 184 5.70 15.67 7.66
N GLY A 185 6.93 15.29 8.03
CA GLY A 185 7.65 15.86 9.14
C GLY A 185 8.24 17.25 8.83
N ILE A 186 8.62 17.98 9.88
CA ILE A 186 9.33 19.26 9.75
C ILE A 186 10.82 18.97 9.51
N ILE A 187 11.42 19.58 8.48
CA ILE A 187 12.86 19.54 8.27
C ILE A 187 13.51 20.61 9.16
N ARG A 188 14.38 20.18 10.07
CA ARG A 188 15.13 21.08 10.97
C ARG A 188 16.60 21.23 10.57
N THR A 189 17.09 20.51 9.56
CA THR A 189 18.50 20.49 9.17
C THR A 189 18.64 20.61 7.65
N ARG A 190 19.84 21.01 7.20
CA ARG A 190 20.17 20.99 5.77
C ARG A 190 20.01 19.57 5.23
N VAL A 191 19.26 19.42 4.14
CA VAL A 191 19.05 18.14 3.43
C VAL A 191 19.90 18.10 2.18
N ASN A 192 20.45 16.91 1.88
CA ASN A 192 21.10 16.67 0.60
C ASN A 192 20.06 16.58 -0.53
N TRP A 193 20.50 16.69 -1.77
CA TRP A 193 19.63 16.69 -2.94
C TRP A 193 18.73 15.44 -3.05
N LYS A 194 19.22 14.26 -2.61
CA LYS A 194 18.42 13.00 -2.62
C LYS A 194 17.24 13.09 -1.66
N LYS A 195 17.47 13.55 -0.43
CA LYS A 195 16.40 13.81 0.55
C LYS A 195 15.42 14.88 0.06
N GLN A 196 15.93 15.90 -0.63
CA GLN A 196 15.08 16.96 -1.18
C GLN A 196 14.17 16.43 -2.29
N LEU A 197 14.70 15.57 -3.18
CA LEU A 197 13.91 14.91 -4.23
C LEU A 197 12.84 13.99 -3.64
N GLU A 198 13.20 13.13 -2.68
CA GLU A 198 12.25 12.26 -1.97
C GLU A 198 11.13 13.10 -1.32
N ARG A 199 11.50 14.18 -0.63
CA ARG A 199 10.53 15.06 0.01
C ARG A 199 9.61 15.75 -0.98
N SER A 200 10.14 16.25 -2.09
CA SER A 200 9.34 16.88 -3.14
C SER A 200 8.32 15.91 -3.72
N TRP A 201 8.73 14.65 -3.92
CA TRP A 201 7.85 13.57 -4.33
C TRP A 201 6.76 13.30 -3.29
N LEU A 202 7.14 13.13 -2.02
CA LEU A 202 6.18 12.90 -0.92
C LEU A 202 5.19 14.05 -0.77
N LEU A 203 5.62 15.30 -0.91
CA LEU A 203 4.74 16.46 -0.89
C LEU A 203 3.73 16.44 -2.03
N ALA A 204 4.17 16.11 -3.24
CA ALA A 204 3.32 16.05 -4.42
C ALA A 204 2.21 14.98 -4.29
N ILE A 205 2.55 13.78 -3.80
CA ILE A 205 1.56 12.71 -3.60
C ILE A 205 0.64 12.98 -2.41
N SER A 206 1.18 13.50 -1.29
CA SER A 206 0.42 13.75 -0.07
C SER A 206 -0.59 14.88 -0.22
N SER A 207 -0.34 15.86 -1.07
CA SER A 207 -1.28 16.97 -1.31
C SER A 207 -2.65 16.50 -1.78
N ARG A 208 -2.68 15.46 -2.62
CA ARG A 208 -3.92 14.85 -3.11
C ARG A 208 -4.59 13.96 -2.06
N ASP A 209 -3.82 13.23 -1.27
CA ASP A 209 -4.35 12.36 -0.23
C ASP A 209 -5.04 13.16 0.87
N ARG A 210 -4.51 14.33 1.25
CA ARG A 210 -5.11 15.23 2.24
C ARG A 210 -6.52 15.69 1.87
N LEU A 211 -6.80 15.89 0.59
CA LEU A 211 -8.15 16.25 0.10
C LEU A 211 -9.18 15.13 0.33
N LYS A 212 -8.72 13.91 0.55
CA LYS A 212 -9.57 12.73 0.72
C LYS A 212 -9.85 12.40 2.18
N ILE A 213 -9.06 12.91 3.13
CA ILE A 213 -9.16 12.56 4.56
C ILE A 213 -10.59 12.74 5.08
N LYS A 214 -11.25 13.84 4.73
CA LYS A 214 -12.65 14.10 5.11
C LYS A 214 -13.66 13.06 4.58
N LYS A 215 -13.24 12.21 3.65
CA LYS A 215 -14.06 11.14 3.04
C LYS A 215 -13.74 9.76 3.58
N ILE A 216 -12.84 9.64 4.54
CA ILE A 216 -12.39 8.38 5.15
C ILE A 216 -13.06 8.27 6.52
N ASP A 217 -13.57 7.09 6.85
CA ASP A 217 -14.27 6.89 8.12
C ASP A 217 -13.27 6.80 9.28
N LEU A 218 -12.07 6.23 9.02
CA LEU A 218 -10.95 6.19 9.97
C LEU A 218 -9.64 6.37 9.21
N PHE A 219 -8.88 7.42 9.54
CA PHE A 219 -7.59 7.73 8.90
C PHE A 219 -6.44 7.61 9.91
N TRP A 220 -5.47 6.77 9.59
CA TRP A 220 -4.29 6.53 10.39
C TRP A 220 -3.00 6.89 9.66
N GLU A 221 -2.19 7.70 10.30
CA GLU A 221 -0.91 8.19 9.78
C GLU A 221 0.09 8.35 10.95
N PRO A 222 0.87 7.31 11.29
CA PRO A 222 1.86 7.40 12.36
C PRO A 222 2.90 8.48 12.06
N PRO A 223 3.00 9.55 12.87
CA PRO A 223 3.91 10.68 12.61
C PRO A 223 5.39 10.31 12.68
N GLU A 224 5.73 9.27 13.45
CA GLU A 224 7.10 8.76 13.64
C GLU A 224 7.73 8.28 12.33
N LEU A 225 6.90 7.83 11.38
CA LEU A 225 7.34 7.37 10.06
C LEU A 225 8.03 8.48 9.24
N SER A 226 7.82 9.75 9.59
CA SER A 226 8.52 10.88 8.95
C SER A 226 10.05 10.82 9.10
N SER A 227 10.55 10.09 10.10
CA SER A 227 11.99 9.93 10.38
C SER A 227 12.67 8.84 9.55
N TYR A 228 11.90 8.02 8.82
CA TYR A 228 12.41 6.91 8.00
C TYR A 228 12.44 7.26 6.52
N HIS A 229 13.41 6.72 5.78
CA HIS A 229 13.44 6.83 4.32
C HIS A 229 12.58 5.75 3.66
N VAL A 230 12.08 6.02 2.45
CA VAL A 230 11.28 5.04 1.68
C VAL A 230 12.07 3.79 1.26
N PHE A 231 13.41 3.80 1.36
CA PHE A 231 14.30 2.68 1.07
C PHE A 231 15.08 2.19 2.30
N ASP A 232 14.55 2.39 3.51
CA ASP A 232 15.19 1.96 4.77
C ASP A 232 14.87 0.49 5.08
N PHE A 233 15.38 -0.42 4.26
CA PHE A 233 15.16 -1.88 4.37
C PHE A 233 15.77 -2.53 5.61
N LYS A 234 16.57 -1.79 6.39
CA LYS A 234 17.22 -2.33 7.60
C LYS A 234 16.36 -2.20 8.87
N ARG A 235 15.24 -1.49 8.80
CA ARG A 235 14.41 -1.14 9.97
C ARG A 235 12.97 -1.59 9.84
N LEU A 236 12.73 -2.70 9.14
CA LEU A 236 11.36 -3.15 8.86
C LEU A 236 10.61 -3.53 10.14
N ASP A 237 11.28 -4.19 11.11
CA ASP A 237 10.66 -4.54 12.39
C ASP A 237 10.26 -3.28 13.17
N THR A 238 11.15 -2.30 13.28
CA THR A 238 10.84 -1.01 13.95
C THR A 238 9.66 -0.29 13.27
N ILE A 239 9.63 -0.29 11.94
CA ILE A 239 8.54 0.33 11.17
C ILE A 239 7.21 -0.41 11.39
N PHE A 240 7.25 -1.73 11.50
CA PHE A 240 6.09 -2.56 11.84
C PHE A 240 5.57 -2.19 13.24
N ASP A 241 6.47 -2.16 14.25
CA ASP A 241 6.11 -1.85 15.63
C ASP A 241 5.49 -0.46 15.77
N ILE A 242 6.04 0.55 15.08
CA ILE A 242 5.45 1.91 15.02
C ILE A 242 4.00 1.83 14.52
N GLY A 243 3.75 1.07 13.46
CA GLY A 243 2.39 0.91 12.93
C GLY A 243 1.46 0.20 13.91
N TYR A 244 1.96 -0.86 14.55
CA TYR A 244 1.20 -1.67 15.50
C TYR A 244 0.83 -0.86 16.76
N ASP A 245 1.80 -0.22 17.39
CA ASP A 245 1.61 0.57 18.60
C ASP A 245 0.70 1.78 18.35
N TYR A 246 0.88 2.45 17.20
CA TYR A 246 0.02 3.54 16.79
C TYR A 246 -1.44 3.08 16.66
N ALA A 247 -1.68 1.93 16.02
CA ALA A 247 -3.02 1.40 15.85
C ALA A 247 -3.67 1.04 17.20
N LEU A 248 -2.93 0.39 18.12
CA LEU A 248 -3.41 0.09 19.47
C LEU A 248 -3.77 1.38 20.22
N GLN A 249 -2.91 2.40 20.13
CA GLN A 249 -3.17 3.69 20.76
C GLN A 249 -4.43 4.38 20.18
N GLN A 250 -4.64 4.30 18.85
CA GLN A 250 -5.85 4.89 18.27
C GLN A 250 -7.11 4.11 18.69
N LEU A 251 -7.03 2.79 18.76
CA LEU A 251 -8.13 1.93 19.18
C LEU A 251 -8.46 2.10 20.67
N SER A 252 -7.50 2.44 21.52
CA SER A 252 -7.74 2.71 22.96
C SER A 252 -8.42 4.06 23.22
N LYS A 253 -8.23 5.06 22.35
CA LYS A 253 -8.83 6.42 22.50
C LYS A 253 -10.34 6.46 22.22
N GLY A 254 -10.93 5.40 21.83
CA GLY A 254 -12.33 5.25 21.49
C GLY A 254 -12.44 4.42 20.23
N LYS A 255 -12.82 3.17 20.43
CA LYS A 255 -13.33 2.38 19.31
C LYS A 255 -14.54 3.15 18.78
N PRO A 256 -14.66 3.39 17.47
CA PRO A 256 -15.93 3.88 16.95
C PRO A 256 -17.00 2.88 17.39
N GLU A 257 -17.87 3.26 18.33
CA GLU A 257 -18.88 2.35 18.91
C GLU A 257 -19.74 1.69 17.82
N CYS A 258 -19.89 2.36 16.68
CA CYS A 258 -20.51 1.82 15.48
C CYS A 258 -19.77 0.62 14.87
N LEU A 259 -18.47 0.44 15.12
CA LEU A 259 -17.71 -0.71 14.67
C LEU A 259 -17.74 -1.87 15.67
N ILE A 260 -17.90 -1.62 16.99
CA ILE A 260 -17.86 -2.66 18.02
C ILE A 260 -19.22 -3.35 18.17
N ASN A 261 -20.31 -2.60 18.22
CA ASN A 261 -21.63 -3.16 18.50
C ASN A 261 -22.23 -4.03 17.39
N LYS A 262 -21.57 -4.08 16.21
CA LYS A 262 -22.01 -4.93 15.09
C LYS A 262 -21.17 -6.19 14.85
N TYR A 263 -19.97 -6.29 15.44
CA TYR A 263 -19.05 -7.42 15.17
C TYR A 263 -18.90 -8.40 16.32
N VAL A 264 -19.49 -8.11 17.50
CA VAL A 264 -19.46 -8.99 18.69
C VAL A 264 -20.73 -9.84 18.82
N ARG A 265 -21.65 -9.74 17.87
CA ARG A 265 -22.84 -10.63 17.85
C ARG A 265 -22.74 -11.59 16.67
N ASN A 266 -21.99 -12.68 16.87
CA ASN A 266 -22.30 -14.06 16.46
C ASN A 266 -21.21 -14.99 17.00
#